data_fa10ea3a30b7631c45fa3e5e4b54ce9b
#
_entry.id   fa10ea3a30b7631c45fa3e5e4b54ce9b
#
_cell.length_a   1.000
_cell.length_b   1.000
_cell.length_c   1.000
_cell.angle_alpha   90.00
_cell.angle_beta   90.00
_cell.angle_gamma   90.00
#
_symmetry.space_group_name_H-M   'P 1'
#
loop_
_entity.id
_entity.type
_entity.pdbx_description
1 polymer ?
#
loop_
_entity_poly.entity_id
_entity_poly.type
_entity_poly.pdbx_seq_one_letter_code
_entity_poly.pdbx_strand_id
1 'polypeptide(L)'
;MWLLLKKISLEITGCELFISLLLLVFERGAHTAAKIVFPCVQLKACKFHLGQCWWRRIYGVAKLRLAYYSTTTTANQDLQQIKFWLTLFFSLSYLKPDDVVSAFNTLESIAPPHNECKKFANYVRKNYIDSSIYPPTLWACPLTESLLTTTNAVESYNSKLQMEFYASHPNIHVVVNRIFENQSLVALKIKSVMNNETFQRRPKQIQLEENIKVITHAHYTYRYINTLQFLNEIGEEKKLFNFQKTKLRKENACENTPDDDLNDDV
;
A
#
# COMPACT_ATOMS: atom_id res chain seq x y z
N MET A 1 18.98 -9.63 -9.29
CA MET A 1 17.67 -10.31 -9.46
C MET A 1 17.00 -9.96 -10.78
N TRP A 2 16.62 -8.70 -11.10
CA TRP A 2 15.90 -8.33 -12.33
C TRP A 2 16.62 -8.72 -13.63
N LEU A 3 17.95 -8.48 -13.71
CA LEU A 3 18.76 -8.89 -14.86
C LEU A 3 18.77 -10.40 -15.07
N LEU A 4 18.82 -11.16 -13.96
CA LEU A 4 18.75 -12.62 -14.02
C LEU A 4 17.40 -13.10 -14.56
N LEU A 5 16.29 -12.47 -14.16
CA LEU A 5 14.97 -12.80 -14.68
C LEU A 5 14.86 -12.53 -16.18
N LYS A 6 15.41 -11.40 -16.68
CA LYS A 6 15.47 -11.14 -18.13
C LYS A 6 16.27 -12.22 -18.88
N LYS A 7 17.44 -12.57 -18.34
CA LYS A 7 18.30 -13.60 -18.93
C LYS A 7 17.60 -14.96 -18.99
N ILE A 8 17.03 -15.43 -17.88
CA ILE A 8 16.31 -16.70 -17.80
C ILE A 8 15.10 -16.70 -18.74
N SER A 9 14.34 -15.61 -18.82
CA SER A 9 13.21 -15.51 -19.76
C SER A 9 13.68 -15.71 -21.21
N LEU A 10 14.73 -15.03 -21.60
CA LEU A 10 15.28 -15.17 -22.95
C LEU A 10 15.79 -16.59 -23.24
N GLU A 11 16.48 -17.21 -22.27
CA GLU A 11 17.00 -18.59 -22.41
C GLU A 11 15.88 -19.63 -22.53
N ILE A 12 14.78 -19.49 -21.77
CA ILE A 12 13.71 -20.50 -21.73
C ILE A 12 12.69 -20.28 -22.85
N THR A 13 12.31 -19.02 -23.11
CA THR A 13 11.18 -18.72 -24.03
C THR A 13 11.64 -18.22 -25.40
N GLY A 14 12.91 -17.90 -25.58
CA GLY A 14 13.41 -17.21 -26.76
C GLY A 14 12.98 -15.74 -26.86
N CYS A 15 12.24 -15.22 -25.87
CA CYS A 15 11.69 -13.86 -25.87
C CYS A 15 12.25 -13.05 -24.71
N GLU A 16 12.51 -11.78 -24.97
CA GLU A 16 12.89 -10.85 -23.90
C GLU A 16 11.69 -10.59 -22.98
N LEU A 17 11.94 -10.61 -21.67
CA LEU A 17 10.92 -10.30 -20.67
C LEU A 17 10.51 -8.81 -20.77
N PHE A 18 9.28 -8.59 -21.18
CA PHE A 18 8.67 -7.27 -21.21
C PHE A 18 7.72 -7.10 -20.02
N ILE A 19 7.93 -6.03 -19.25
CA ILE A 19 7.08 -5.67 -18.12
C ILE A 19 6.53 -4.25 -18.37
N SER A 20 5.23 -4.14 -18.56
CA SER A 20 4.55 -2.86 -18.75
C SER A 20 4.28 -2.11 -17.44
N LEU A 21 3.92 -2.85 -16.39
CA LEU A 21 3.58 -2.32 -15.07
C LEU A 21 4.26 -3.12 -13.97
N LEU A 22 4.89 -2.45 -13.02
CA LEU A 22 5.51 -3.05 -11.85
C LEU A 22 5.02 -2.36 -10.58
N LEU A 23 4.37 -3.13 -9.71
CA LEU A 23 3.89 -2.67 -8.42
C LEU A 23 4.90 -3.03 -7.33
N LEU A 24 5.47 -2.03 -6.67
CA LEU A 24 6.53 -2.18 -5.67
C LEU A 24 6.12 -1.63 -4.30
N VAL A 25 6.85 -2.04 -3.27
CA VAL A 25 6.84 -1.43 -1.94
C VAL A 25 7.67 -0.14 -1.95
N PHE A 26 7.66 0.64 -0.85
CA PHE A 26 8.43 1.90 -0.74
C PHE A 26 9.90 1.61 -0.37
N GLU A 27 10.58 0.86 -1.22
CA GLU A 27 12.02 0.56 -1.10
C GLU A 27 12.76 1.24 -2.27
N ARG A 28 13.59 2.23 -1.95
CA ARG A 28 14.29 3.04 -2.95
C ARG A 28 15.14 2.21 -3.90
N GLY A 29 15.88 1.23 -3.36
CA GLY A 29 16.74 0.36 -4.16
C GLY A 29 15.96 -0.44 -5.20
N ALA A 30 14.79 -0.97 -4.85
CA ALA A 30 13.93 -1.71 -5.78
C ALA A 30 13.41 -0.83 -6.92
N HIS A 31 12.99 0.41 -6.63
CA HIS A 31 12.53 1.38 -7.63
C HIS A 31 13.65 1.79 -8.60
N THR A 32 14.85 2.09 -8.05
CA THR A 32 16.01 2.46 -8.87
C THR A 32 16.44 1.30 -9.76
N ALA A 33 16.56 0.10 -9.23
CA ALA A 33 16.94 -1.09 -9.99
C ALA A 33 15.91 -1.42 -11.08
N ALA A 34 14.63 -1.29 -10.79
CA ALA A 34 13.56 -1.53 -11.77
C ALA A 34 13.65 -0.56 -12.96
N LYS A 35 13.86 0.73 -12.70
CA LYS A 35 14.02 1.74 -13.76
C LYS A 35 15.25 1.51 -14.64
N ILE A 36 16.36 1.02 -14.06
CA ILE A 36 17.58 0.72 -14.80
C ILE A 36 17.36 -0.50 -15.71
N VAL A 37 16.74 -1.55 -15.21
CA VAL A 37 16.58 -2.82 -15.94
C VAL A 37 15.42 -2.78 -16.92
N PHE A 38 14.37 -2.05 -16.63
CA PHE A 38 13.16 -1.89 -17.44
C PHE A 38 12.85 -0.41 -17.66
N PRO A 39 13.55 0.27 -18.57
CA PRO A 39 13.42 1.72 -18.75
C PRO A 39 12.01 2.20 -19.12
N CYS A 40 11.23 1.36 -19.82
CA CYS A 40 9.86 1.67 -20.24
C CYS A 40 8.79 1.21 -19.25
N VAL A 41 9.16 0.69 -18.07
CA VAL A 41 8.20 0.17 -17.11
C VAL A 41 7.44 1.31 -16.41
N GLN A 42 6.13 1.18 -16.33
CA GLN A 42 5.33 2.02 -15.45
C GLN A 42 5.48 1.51 -14.01
N LEU A 43 6.05 2.33 -13.14
CA LEU A 43 6.13 2.00 -11.73
C LEU A 43 4.90 2.49 -10.99
N LYS A 44 4.37 1.66 -10.11
CA LYS A 44 3.36 2.01 -9.12
C LYS A 44 3.79 1.52 -7.74
N ALA A 45 3.40 2.25 -6.69
CA ALA A 45 3.68 1.87 -5.32
C ALA A 45 2.42 1.34 -4.62
N CYS A 46 2.62 0.35 -3.77
CA CYS A 46 1.54 -0.32 -3.04
C CYS A 46 0.86 0.61 -2.04
N LYS A 47 -0.45 0.83 -2.18
CA LYS A 47 -1.24 1.67 -1.26
C LYS A 47 -1.23 1.15 0.18
N PHE A 48 -1.19 -0.16 0.37
CA PHE A 48 -1.10 -0.74 1.71
C PHE A 48 0.20 -0.34 2.41
N HIS A 49 1.34 -0.45 1.71
CA HIS A 49 2.64 -0.05 2.26
C HIS A 49 2.75 1.47 2.47
N LEU A 50 2.12 2.30 1.62
CA LEU A 50 2.00 3.74 1.87
C LEU A 50 1.31 4.00 3.21
N GLY A 51 0.13 3.40 3.38
CA GLY A 51 -0.61 3.49 4.64
C GLY A 51 0.20 2.99 5.84
N GLN A 52 0.98 1.92 5.67
CA GLN A 52 1.84 1.38 6.71
C GLN A 52 2.98 2.34 7.08
N CYS A 53 3.59 3.02 6.11
CA CYS A 53 4.60 4.05 6.37
C CYS A 53 4.02 5.22 7.19
N TRP A 54 2.86 5.73 6.79
CA TRP A 54 2.19 6.80 7.53
C TRP A 54 1.73 6.36 8.92
N TRP A 55 1.18 5.14 9.03
CA TRP A 55 0.81 4.57 10.32
C TRP A 55 2.01 4.41 11.27
N ARG A 56 3.17 3.95 10.79
CA ARG A 56 4.39 3.86 11.62
C ARG A 56 4.78 5.24 12.17
N ARG A 57 4.70 6.29 11.33
CA ARG A 57 4.96 7.66 11.77
C ARG A 57 3.95 8.14 12.82
N ILE A 58 2.67 7.86 12.64
CA ILE A 58 1.62 8.15 13.62
C ILE A 58 1.86 7.39 14.92
N TYR A 59 2.18 6.12 14.83
CA TYR A 59 2.40 5.25 15.99
C TYR A 59 3.61 5.70 16.84
N GLY A 60 4.66 6.19 16.22
CA GLY A 60 5.86 6.73 16.89
C GLY A 60 5.61 8.00 17.71
N VAL A 61 4.46 8.68 17.54
CA VAL A 61 4.11 9.92 18.25
C VAL A 61 2.95 9.66 19.21
N ALA A 62 3.19 9.78 20.52
CA ALA A 62 2.24 9.39 21.55
C ALA A 62 0.85 10.01 21.38
N LYS A 63 0.76 11.34 21.12
CA LYS A 63 -0.52 12.04 20.95
C LYS A 63 -1.28 11.56 19.71
N LEU A 64 -0.59 11.39 18.55
CA LEU A 64 -1.22 10.91 17.33
C LEU A 64 -1.65 9.44 17.47
N ARG A 65 -0.85 8.62 18.14
CA ARG A 65 -1.20 7.24 18.46
C ARG A 65 -2.44 7.15 19.33
N LEU A 66 -2.52 7.94 20.39
CA LEU A 66 -3.72 7.99 21.26
C LEU A 66 -4.95 8.42 20.47
N ALA A 67 -4.83 9.45 19.64
CA ALA A 67 -5.94 9.90 18.78
C ALA A 67 -6.36 8.81 17.80
N TYR A 68 -5.42 8.16 17.12
CA TYR A 68 -5.69 7.12 16.12
C TYR A 68 -6.49 5.94 16.70
N TYR A 69 -6.17 5.52 17.94
CA TYR A 69 -6.83 4.39 18.61
C TYR A 69 -7.99 4.80 19.53
N SER A 70 -8.26 6.08 19.66
CA SER A 70 -9.38 6.55 20.51
C SER A 70 -10.71 6.02 20.00
N THR A 71 -11.60 5.65 20.92
CA THR A 71 -13.00 5.33 20.66
C THR A 71 -13.88 6.53 20.97
N THR A 72 -15.06 6.58 20.36
CA THR A 72 -16.03 7.70 20.58
C THR A 72 -16.42 7.86 22.04
N THR A 73 -16.35 6.81 22.84
CA THR A 73 -16.72 6.79 24.26
C THR A 73 -15.61 7.29 25.19
N THR A 74 -14.35 7.26 24.76
CA THR A 74 -13.19 7.55 25.63
C THR A 74 -12.40 8.78 25.22
N ALA A 75 -12.63 9.30 24.00
CA ALA A 75 -11.85 10.42 23.46
C ALA A 75 -12.51 11.76 23.80
N ASN A 76 -11.69 12.72 24.25
CA ASN A 76 -12.08 14.12 24.23
C ASN A 76 -12.22 14.61 22.77
N GLN A 77 -12.89 15.74 22.58
CA GLN A 77 -13.16 16.34 21.26
C GLN A 77 -11.86 16.57 20.45
N ASP A 78 -10.78 16.94 21.11
CA ASP A 78 -9.47 17.18 20.52
C ASP A 78 -8.90 15.90 19.85
N LEU A 79 -8.90 14.77 20.54
CA LEU A 79 -8.45 13.50 19.99
C LEU A 79 -9.33 13.01 18.82
N GLN A 80 -10.64 13.28 18.88
CA GLN A 80 -11.55 12.95 17.80
C GLN A 80 -11.25 13.78 16.53
N GLN A 81 -10.96 15.07 16.67
CA GLN A 81 -10.57 15.94 15.56
C GLN A 81 -9.26 15.47 14.93
N ILE A 82 -8.25 15.14 15.74
CA ILE A 82 -6.99 14.61 15.25
C ILE A 82 -7.22 13.28 14.51
N LYS A 83 -8.01 12.38 15.07
CA LYS A 83 -8.33 11.09 14.43
C LYS A 83 -8.99 11.28 13.07
N PHE A 84 -10.03 12.12 13.01
CA PHE A 84 -10.71 12.45 11.76
C PHE A 84 -9.73 12.99 10.72
N TRP A 85 -8.92 13.97 11.09
CA TRP A 85 -7.93 14.56 10.22
C TRP A 85 -6.90 13.54 9.71
N LEU A 86 -6.37 12.68 10.58
CA LEU A 86 -5.45 11.61 10.20
C LEU A 86 -6.09 10.63 9.20
N THR A 87 -7.37 10.32 9.36
CA THR A 87 -8.10 9.40 8.46
C THR A 87 -8.14 9.91 7.03
N LEU A 88 -8.28 11.24 6.85
CA LEU A 88 -8.34 11.86 5.53
C LEU A 88 -7.03 11.67 4.73
N PHE A 89 -5.87 11.60 5.38
CA PHE A 89 -4.60 11.33 4.69
C PHE A 89 -4.59 10.00 3.96
N PHE A 90 -5.10 8.94 4.58
CA PHE A 90 -5.13 7.61 3.95
C PHE A 90 -5.99 7.58 2.68
N SER A 91 -6.94 8.48 2.58
CA SER A 91 -7.82 8.62 1.41
C SER A 91 -7.14 9.32 0.22
N LEU A 92 -6.06 10.09 0.43
CA LEU A 92 -5.32 10.76 -0.64
C LEU A 92 -4.86 9.80 -1.75
N SER A 93 -4.56 8.55 -1.40
CA SER A 93 -4.12 7.53 -2.35
C SER A 93 -5.19 7.12 -3.37
N TYR A 94 -6.44 7.54 -3.20
CA TYR A 94 -7.57 7.27 -4.10
C TYR A 94 -7.88 8.44 -5.04
N LEU A 95 -7.17 9.55 -4.91
CA LEU A 95 -7.26 10.67 -5.84
C LEU A 95 -6.46 10.42 -7.12
N LYS A 96 -6.76 11.19 -8.18
CA LYS A 96 -5.85 11.36 -9.31
C LYS A 96 -4.58 12.06 -8.84
N PRO A 97 -3.40 11.72 -9.39
CA PRO A 97 -2.14 12.34 -8.98
C PRO A 97 -2.15 13.85 -8.99
N ASP A 98 -2.80 14.46 -9.99
CA ASP A 98 -2.85 15.91 -10.19
C ASP A 98 -3.66 16.62 -9.09
N ASP A 99 -4.62 15.93 -8.47
CA ASP A 99 -5.49 16.49 -7.43
C ASP A 99 -4.87 16.36 -6.03
N VAL A 100 -3.84 15.51 -5.86
CA VAL A 100 -3.26 15.21 -4.55
C VAL A 100 -2.67 16.44 -3.87
N VAL A 101 -1.93 17.26 -4.60
CA VAL A 101 -1.26 18.46 -4.05
C VAL A 101 -2.30 19.44 -3.50
N SER A 102 -3.35 19.72 -4.27
CA SER A 102 -4.46 20.60 -3.86
C SER A 102 -5.20 20.03 -2.63
N ALA A 103 -5.52 18.74 -2.65
CA ALA A 103 -6.17 18.08 -1.54
C ALA A 103 -5.30 18.09 -0.26
N PHE A 104 -3.99 17.84 -0.41
CA PHE A 104 -3.05 17.91 0.70
C PHE A 104 -2.98 19.32 1.31
N ASN A 105 -2.91 20.38 0.48
CA ASN A 105 -2.92 21.76 0.97
C ASN A 105 -4.21 22.07 1.75
N THR A 106 -5.36 21.52 1.31
CA THR A 106 -6.61 21.64 2.05
C THR A 106 -6.50 20.94 3.42
N LEU A 107 -5.91 19.73 3.48
CA LEU A 107 -5.70 19.03 4.75
C LEU A 107 -4.76 19.79 5.69
N GLU A 108 -3.75 20.45 5.18
CA GLU A 108 -2.87 21.31 6.01
C GLU A 108 -3.62 22.51 6.58
N SER A 109 -4.50 23.14 5.79
CA SER A 109 -5.26 24.32 6.24
C SER A 109 -6.24 24.01 7.37
N ILE A 110 -6.78 22.77 7.40
CA ILE A 110 -7.71 22.31 8.46
C ILE A 110 -7.02 21.50 9.55
N ALA A 111 -5.68 21.49 9.58
CA ALA A 111 -4.94 20.71 10.56
C ALA A 111 -5.26 21.17 12.00
N PRO A 112 -5.50 20.23 12.94
CA PRO A 112 -5.64 20.58 14.35
C PRO A 112 -4.43 21.37 14.84
N PRO A 113 -4.62 22.36 15.77
CA PRO A 113 -3.57 23.32 16.16
C PRO A 113 -2.50 22.70 17.08
N HIS A 114 -1.99 21.53 16.71
CA HIS A 114 -1.00 20.77 17.45
C HIS A 114 0.31 20.63 16.66
N ASN A 115 1.44 20.76 17.37
CA ASN A 115 2.75 20.63 16.76
C ASN A 115 3.00 19.26 16.14
N GLU A 116 2.44 18.21 16.76
CA GLU A 116 2.52 16.84 16.28
C GLU A 116 1.81 16.65 14.93
N CYS A 117 0.66 17.30 14.75
CA CYS A 117 -0.06 17.30 13.46
C CYS A 117 0.75 18.02 12.38
N LYS A 118 1.34 19.18 12.71
CA LYS A 118 2.23 19.92 11.79
C LYS A 118 3.45 19.09 11.40
N LYS A 119 4.09 18.43 12.37
CA LYS A 119 5.24 17.54 12.09
C LYS A 119 4.86 16.36 11.20
N PHE A 120 3.68 15.78 11.40
CA PHE A 120 3.18 14.71 10.54
C PHE A 120 2.88 15.21 9.13
N ALA A 121 2.20 16.34 8.96
CA ALA A 121 1.96 16.94 7.65
C ALA A 121 3.26 17.24 6.91
N ASN A 122 4.25 17.86 7.58
CA ASN A 122 5.57 18.12 7.02
C ASN A 122 6.30 16.83 6.58
N TYR A 123 6.20 15.76 7.37
CA TYR A 123 6.75 14.45 6.99
C TYR A 123 6.09 13.94 5.69
N VAL A 124 4.76 13.99 5.59
CA VAL A 124 4.06 13.56 4.37
C VAL A 124 4.43 14.46 3.19
N ARG A 125 4.47 15.78 3.37
CA ARG A 125 4.87 16.74 2.33
C ARG A 125 6.25 16.40 1.78
N LYS A 126 7.27 16.34 2.64
CA LYS A 126 8.66 16.11 2.25
C LYS A 126 8.87 14.77 1.52
N ASN A 127 8.22 13.70 2.00
CA ASN A 127 8.53 12.35 1.53
C ASN A 127 7.61 11.85 0.41
N TYR A 128 6.40 12.43 0.26
CA TYR A 128 5.37 11.87 -0.64
C TYR A 128 4.71 12.90 -1.56
N ILE A 129 4.70 14.19 -1.21
CA ILE A 129 4.09 15.23 -2.05
C ILE A 129 5.15 15.88 -2.91
N ASP A 130 6.18 16.48 -2.29
CA ASP A 130 7.26 17.21 -2.98
C ASP A 130 8.44 16.28 -3.33
N SER A 131 8.32 14.99 -3.08
CA SER A 131 9.38 14.01 -3.24
C SER A 131 9.62 13.67 -4.71
N SER A 132 10.87 13.73 -5.15
CA SER A 132 11.30 13.22 -6.45
C SER A 132 11.36 11.68 -6.52
N ILE A 133 11.42 11.00 -5.35
CA ILE A 133 11.55 9.55 -5.25
C ILE A 133 10.17 8.90 -5.23
N TYR A 134 9.24 9.45 -4.44
CA TYR A 134 7.88 8.93 -4.26
C TYR A 134 6.81 9.99 -4.55
N PRO A 135 6.77 10.57 -5.76
CA PRO A 135 5.76 11.57 -6.12
C PRO A 135 4.35 10.97 -6.15
N PRO A 136 3.28 11.78 -6.10
CA PRO A 136 1.90 11.32 -6.17
C PRO A 136 1.59 10.42 -7.38
N THR A 137 2.24 10.65 -8.53
CA THR A 137 2.11 9.83 -9.74
C THR A 137 2.44 8.35 -9.51
N LEU A 138 3.25 8.06 -8.50
CA LEU A 138 3.66 6.71 -8.17
C LEU A 138 2.62 5.94 -7.34
N TRP A 139 1.92 6.61 -6.41
CA TRP A 139 1.09 5.95 -5.41
C TRP A 139 -0.38 6.35 -5.41
N ALA A 140 -0.74 7.49 -5.98
CA ALA A 140 -2.12 7.92 -6.12
C ALA A 140 -2.74 7.36 -7.40
N CYS A 141 -3.91 6.74 -7.27
CA CYS A 141 -4.65 6.18 -8.40
C CYS A 141 -6.10 5.94 -7.99
N PRO A 142 -7.10 6.49 -8.68
CA PRO A 142 -8.49 6.13 -8.48
C PRO A 142 -8.72 4.62 -8.70
N LEU A 143 -9.67 4.04 -7.98
CA LEU A 143 -9.93 2.60 -8.10
C LEU A 143 -10.48 2.21 -9.48
N THR A 144 -11.08 3.16 -10.20
CA THR A 144 -11.62 2.96 -11.55
C THR A 144 -10.54 2.73 -12.62
N GLU A 145 -9.31 3.21 -12.38
CA GLU A 145 -8.23 3.17 -13.36
C GLU A 145 -7.34 1.93 -13.25
N SER A 146 -7.28 1.31 -12.09
CA SER A 146 -6.43 0.13 -11.87
C SER A 146 -6.98 -0.79 -10.79
N LEU A 147 -7.07 -2.09 -11.11
CA LEU A 147 -7.39 -3.14 -10.14
C LEU A 147 -6.17 -3.48 -9.25
N LEU A 148 -4.94 -3.24 -9.74
CA LEU A 148 -3.70 -3.57 -9.04
C LEU A 148 -3.22 -2.38 -8.22
N THR A 149 -3.76 -2.23 -7.01
CA THR A 149 -3.40 -1.14 -6.11
C THR A 149 -2.61 -1.59 -4.88
N THR A 150 -2.50 -2.89 -4.65
CA THR A 150 -1.81 -3.45 -3.48
C THR A 150 -1.06 -4.73 -3.81
N THR A 151 0.02 -5.01 -3.08
CA THR A 151 0.79 -6.26 -3.13
C THR A 151 0.23 -7.35 -2.21
N ASN A 152 -0.98 -7.19 -1.67
CA ASN A 152 -1.57 -8.10 -0.68
C ASN A 152 -1.62 -9.57 -1.16
N ALA A 153 -1.83 -9.81 -2.46
CA ALA A 153 -1.83 -11.16 -3.00
C ALA A 153 -0.45 -11.82 -2.88
N VAL A 154 0.62 -11.08 -3.19
CA VAL A 154 2.01 -11.55 -3.06
C VAL A 154 2.38 -11.75 -1.59
N GLU A 155 1.98 -10.83 -0.71
CA GLU A 155 2.21 -10.98 0.74
C GLU A 155 1.46 -12.17 1.33
N SER A 156 0.22 -12.39 0.91
CA SER A 156 -0.57 -13.55 1.30
C SER A 156 0.09 -14.86 0.84
N TYR A 157 0.61 -14.89 -0.39
CA TYR A 157 1.36 -16.02 -0.91
C TYR A 157 2.64 -16.27 -0.11
N ASN A 158 3.45 -15.23 0.13
CA ASN A 158 4.68 -15.33 0.93
C ASN A 158 4.38 -15.80 2.36
N SER A 159 3.33 -15.26 2.98
CA SER A 159 2.91 -15.69 4.32
C SER A 159 2.48 -17.15 4.35
N LYS A 160 1.75 -17.61 3.32
CA LYS A 160 1.38 -19.02 3.18
C LYS A 160 2.61 -19.90 3.01
N LEU A 161 3.52 -19.51 2.11
CA LEU A 161 4.76 -20.26 1.88
C LEU A 161 5.61 -20.36 3.16
N GLN A 162 5.71 -19.27 3.95
CA GLN A 162 6.41 -19.31 5.24
C GLN A 162 5.79 -20.29 6.24
N MET A 163 4.45 -20.41 6.26
CA MET A 163 3.78 -21.38 7.16
C MET A 163 4.01 -22.84 6.76
N GLU A 164 4.43 -23.12 5.55
CA GLU A 164 4.76 -24.47 5.07
C GLU A 164 6.13 -24.96 5.58
N PHE A 165 6.92 -24.05 6.20
CA PHE A 165 8.21 -24.40 6.78
C PHE A 165 8.09 -24.55 8.30
N TYR A 166 8.66 -25.62 8.83
CA TYR A 166 8.71 -25.89 10.29
C TYR A 166 9.78 -25.07 11.01
N ALA A 167 10.73 -24.48 10.28
CA ALA A 167 11.84 -23.71 10.82
C ALA A 167 11.89 -22.32 10.18
N SER A 168 12.34 -21.33 10.94
CA SER A 168 12.54 -19.96 10.44
C SER A 168 13.64 -19.84 9.36
N HIS A 169 14.61 -20.78 9.37
CA HIS A 169 15.69 -20.91 8.40
C HIS A 169 15.71 -22.32 7.81
N PRO A 170 14.80 -22.63 6.86
CA PRO A 170 14.75 -23.97 6.28
C PRO A 170 15.97 -24.25 5.39
N ASN A 171 16.34 -25.54 5.30
CA ASN A 171 17.38 -25.97 4.37
C ASN A 171 16.95 -25.65 2.92
N ILE A 172 17.92 -25.27 2.08
CA ILE A 172 17.67 -24.89 0.68
C ILE A 172 16.96 -25.99 -0.11
N HIS A 173 17.26 -27.27 0.13
CA HIS A 173 16.59 -28.38 -0.54
C HIS A 173 15.10 -28.46 -0.18
N VAL A 174 14.74 -28.16 1.08
CA VAL A 174 13.34 -28.11 1.51
C VAL A 174 12.62 -26.94 0.81
N VAL A 175 13.27 -25.77 0.70
CA VAL A 175 12.72 -24.61 -0.02
C VAL A 175 12.48 -24.93 -1.48
N VAL A 176 13.46 -25.52 -2.17
CA VAL A 176 13.36 -25.90 -3.58
C VAL A 176 12.22 -26.89 -3.80
N ASN A 177 12.11 -27.93 -2.99
CA ASN A 177 11.01 -28.91 -3.11
C ASN A 177 9.64 -28.26 -2.93
N ARG A 178 9.49 -27.34 -1.96
CA ARG A 178 8.23 -26.60 -1.75
C ARG A 178 7.89 -25.70 -2.96
N ILE A 179 8.90 -25.10 -3.57
CA ILE A 179 8.68 -24.28 -4.80
C ILE A 179 8.17 -25.18 -5.94
N PHE A 180 8.74 -26.37 -6.14
CA PHE A 180 8.25 -27.32 -7.16
C PHE A 180 6.81 -27.78 -6.89
N GLU A 181 6.47 -28.13 -5.65
CA GLU A 181 5.10 -28.48 -5.26
C GLU A 181 4.12 -27.33 -5.56
N ASN A 182 4.47 -26.10 -5.16
CA ASN A 182 3.67 -24.92 -5.44
C ASN A 182 3.55 -24.61 -6.95
N GLN A 183 4.60 -24.86 -7.74
CA GLN A 183 4.54 -24.70 -9.18
C GLN A 183 3.48 -25.61 -9.82
N SER A 184 3.39 -26.87 -9.39
CA SER A 184 2.36 -27.80 -9.83
C SER A 184 0.94 -27.33 -9.50
N LEU A 185 0.74 -26.81 -8.27
CA LEU A 185 -0.54 -26.23 -7.84
C LEU A 185 -0.92 -24.99 -8.65
N VAL A 186 0.06 -24.13 -8.96
CA VAL A 186 -0.16 -22.93 -9.80
C VAL A 186 -0.54 -23.34 -11.23
N ALA A 187 0.14 -24.34 -11.81
CA ALA A 187 -0.20 -24.85 -13.13
C ALA A 187 -1.64 -25.39 -13.21
N LEU A 188 -2.10 -26.08 -12.16
CA LEU A 188 -3.51 -26.52 -12.06
C LEU A 188 -4.46 -25.34 -12.01
N LYS A 189 -4.16 -24.32 -11.20
CA LYS A 189 -4.99 -23.11 -11.12
C LYS A 189 -5.06 -22.34 -12.44
N ILE A 190 -3.95 -22.26 -13.17
CA ILE A 190 -3.94 -21.65 -14.51
C ILE A 190 -4.88 -22.42 -15.46
N LYS A 191 -4.81 -23.75 -15.45
CA LYS A 191 -5.73 -24.58 -16.25
C LYS A 191 -7.20 -24.36 -15.87
N SER A 192 -7.53 -24.28 -14.56
CA SER A 192 -8.88 -23.96 -14.09
C SER A 192 -9.38 -22.62 -14.63
N VAL A 193 -8.53 -21.57 -14.57
CA VAL A 193 -8.88 -20.25 -15.13
C VAL A 193 -9.08 -20.32 -16.66
N MET A 194 -8.23 -21.05 -17.36
CA MET A 194 -8.37 -21.25 -18.82
C MET A 194 -9.65 -22.00 -19.19
N ASN A 195 -10.17 -22.83 -18.29
CA ASN A 195 -11.44 -23.53 -18.43
C ASN A 195 -12.65 -22.68 -17.95
N ASN A 196 -12.47 -21.36 -17.76
CA ASN A 196 -13.49 -20.42 -17.28
C ASN A 196 -14.03 -20.71 -15.86
N GLU A 197 -13.29 -21.46 -15.04
CA GLU A 197 -13.60 -21.57 -13.63
C GLU A 197 -13.29 -20.25 -12.92
N THR A 198 -14.30 -19.66 -12.28
CA THR A 198 -14.15 -18.40 -11.56
C THR A 198 -13.81 -18.65 -10.08
N PHE A 199 -12.75 -18.03 -9.60
CA PHE A 199 -12.47 -18.03 -8.16
C PHE A 199 -13.35 -17.00 -7.46
N GLN A 200 -14.13 -17.46 -6.48
CA GLN A 200 -14.96 -16.58 -5.68
C GLN A 200 -14.10 -15.64 -4.84
N ARG A 201 -14.25 -14.35 -5.06
CA ARG A 201 -13.68 -13.30 -4.21
C ARG A 201 -14.56 -13.12 -2.97
N ARG A 202 -13.97 -12.65 -1.87
CA ARG A 202 -14.71 -12.41 -0.61
C ARG A 202 -15.79 -11.35 -0.85
N PRO A 203 -17.09 -11.61 -0.53
CA PRO A 203 -18.18 -10.68 -0.81
C PRO A 203 -17.94 -9.28 -0.21
N LYS A 204 -17.40 -9.21 1.02
CA LYS A 204 -17.04 -7.93 1.66
C LYS A 204 -16.02 -7.11 0.86
N GLN A 205 -15.10 -7.77 0.16
CA GLN A 205 -14.10 -7.08 -0.64
C GLN A 205 -14.71 -6.54 -1.93
N ILE A 206 -15.62 -7.29 -2.54
CA ILE A 206 -16.37 -6.87 -3.74
C ILE A 206 -17.21 -5.63 -3.38
N GLN A 207 -17.99 -5.72 -2.31
CA GLN A 207 -18.85 -4.61 -1.86
C GLN A 207 -18.05 -3.34 -1.57
N LEU A 208 -16.92 -3.48 -0.87
CA LEU A 208 -16.03 -2.34 -0.59
C LEU A 208 -15.50 -1.68 -1.87
N GLU A 209 -15.10 -2.48 -2.85
CA GLU A 209 -14.61 -1.95 -4.13
C GLU A 209 -15.72 -1.25 -4.92
N GLU A 210 -16.94 -1.79 -4.90
CA GLU A 210 -18.11 -1.17 -5.52
C GLU A 210 -18.45 0.16 -4.86
N ASN A 211 -18.50 0.23 -3.54
CA ASN A 211 -18.75 1.46 -2.81
C ASN A 211 -17.69 2.53 -3.15
N ILE A 212 -16.41 2.18 -3.15
CA ILE A 212 -15.34 3.10 -3.53
C ILE A 212 -15.49 3.58 -4.98
N LYS A 213 -15.89 2.73 -5.91
CA LYS A 213 -16.17 3.13 -7.30
C LYS A 213 -17.31 4.13 -7.37
N VAL A 214 -18.41 3.90 -6.65
CA VAL A 214 -19.55 4.83 -6.59
C VAL A 214 -19.10 6.20 -6.10
N ILE A 215 -18.35 6.27 -4.97
CA ILE A 215 -17.80 7.51 -4.43
C ILE A 215 -16.87 8.19 -5.44
N THR A 216 -16.03 7.42 -6.14
CA THR A 216 -15.12 7.91 -7.16
C THR A 216 -15.88 8.52 -8.35
N HIS A 217 -16.94 7.88 -8.81
CA HIS A 217 -17.80 8.44 -9.87
C HIS A 217 -18.54 9.68 -9.40
N ALA A 218 -19.06 9.70 -8.16
CA ALA A 218 -19.72 10.89 -7.60
C ALA A 218 -18.79 12.12 -7.60
N HIS A 219 -17.50 11.92 -7.33
CA HIS A 219 -16.51 13.00 -7.32
C HIS A 219 -16.05 13.40 -8.73
N TYR A 220 -15.58 12.43 -9.55
CA TYR A 220 -14.92 12.73 -10.81
C TYR A 220 -15.86 12.88 -12.00
N THR A 221 -16.93 12.10 -12.04
CA THR A 221 -17.86 12.06 -13.19
C THR A 221 -19.01 13.02 -12.99
N TYR A 222 -19.66 12.93 -11.85
CA TYR A 222 -20.88 13.71 -11.60
C TYR A 222 -20.64 15.02 -10.86
N ARG A 223 -19.48 15.17 -10.20
CA ARG A 223 -19.10 16.34 -9.38
C ARG A 223 -20.12 16.68 -8.29
N TYR A 224 -20.81 15.67 -7.75
CA TYR A 224 -21.79 15.84 -6.68
C TYR A 224 -21.14 16.09 -5.31
N ILE A 225 -19.91 15.64 -5.13
CA ILE A 225 -19.15 15.80 -3.88
C ILE A 225 -17.83 16.54 -4.15
N ASN A 226 -17.44 17.40 -3.23
CA ASN A 226 -16.15 18.08 -3.28
C ASN A 226 -15.02 17.17 -2.79
N THR A 227 -13.77 17.63 -2.93
CA THR A 227 -12.59 16.83 -2.57
C THR A 227 -12.58 16.43 -1.09
N LEU A 228 -12.96 17.32 -0.17
CA LEU A 228 -12.97 16.99 1.26
C LEU A 228 -14.05 15.96 1.61
N GLN A 229 -15.24 16.09 1.01
CA GLN A 229 -16.30 15.07 1.12
C GLN A 229 -15.84 13.74 0.56
N PHE A 230 -15.20 13.72 -0.61
CA PHE A 230 -14.62 12.51 -1.20
C PHE A 230 -13.63 11.82 -0.23
N LEU A 231 -12.68 12.59 0.32
CA LEU A 231 -11.70 12.03 1.26
C LEU A 231 -12.38 11.45 2.50
N ASN A 232 -13.42 12.12 3.01
CA ASN A 232 -14.17 11.63 4.16
C ASN A 232 -14.93 10.34 3.86
N GLU A 233 -15.67 10.28 2.75
CA GLU A 233 -16.44 9.08 2.37
C GLU A 233 -15.52 7.88 2.13
N ILE A 234 -14.39 8.07 1.45
CA ILE A 234 -13.37 7.01 1.29
C ILE A 234 -12.82 6.57 2.65
N GLY A 235 -12.58 7.52 3.56
CA GLY A 235 -12.10 7.24 4.92
C GLY A 235 -13.07 6.39 5.73
N GLU A 236 -14.37 6.69 5.66
CA GLU A 236 -15.45 5.94 6.31
C GLU A 236 -15.59 4.51 5.76
N GLU A 237 -15.57 4.35 4.44
CA GLU A 237 -15.62 3.03 3.80
C GLU A 237 -14.44 2.15 4.18
N LYS A 238 -13.25 2.71 4.22
CA LYS A 238 -12.03 2.00 4.62
C LYS A 238 -11.99 1.69 6.12
N LYS A 239 -12.84 2.33 6.94
CA LYS A 239 -12.85 2.25 8.41
C LYS A 239 -11.54 1.75 8.97
N LEU A 240 -10.56 2.63 8.84
CA LEU A 240 -9.22 2.48 9.40
C LEU A 240 -8.57 1.16 8.99
N PHE A 241 -7.62 1.25 8.12
CA PHE A 241 -6.63 0.18 7.97
C PHE A 241 -6.28 -0.30 9.38
N ASN A 242 -6.86 -1.45 9.76
CA ASN A 242 -6.62 -1.96 11.10
C ASN A 242 -5.26 -2.65 11.10
N PHE A 243 -4.18 -1.83 11.05
CA PHE A 243 -2.79 -2.28 11.05
C PHE A 243 -2.43 -3.09 12.30
N GLN A 244 -3.26 -3.04 13.37
CA GLN A 244 -3.06 -3.87 14.56
C GLN A 244 -3.11 -5.38 14.29
N LYS A 245 -4.03 -5.85 13.44
CA LYS A 245 -4.11 -7.28 13.12
C LYS A 245 -2.88 -7.80 12.36
N THR A 246 -2.18 -6.90 11.66
CA THR A 246 -0.96 -7.24 10.93
C THR A 246 0.26 -7.23 11.85
N LYS A 247 0.26 -6.42 12.91
CA LYS A 247 1.39 -6.30 13.86
C LYS A 247 1.52 -7.52 14.75
N LEU A 248 0.43 -8.04 15.33
CA LEU A 248 0.45 -9.23 16.19
C LEU A 248 0.92 -10.51 15.45
N ARG A 249 0.84 -10.56 14.12
CA ARG A 249 1.40 -11.65 13.30
C ARG A 249 2.87 -11.45 12.91
N LYS A 250 3.39 -10.20 12.95
CA LYS A 250 4.76 -9.88 12.50
C LYS A 250 5.74 -9.60 13.65
N GLU A 251 5.29 -9.31 14.86
CA GLU A 251 6.19 -9.18 16.02
C GLU A 251 6.90 -10.50 16.36
N ASN A 252 6.35 -11.63 15.91
CA ASN A 252 7.02 -12.93 15.97
C ASN A 252 7.93 -13.24 14.76
N ALA A 253 8.05 -12.34 13.78
CA ALA A 253 8.76 -12.62 12.52
C ALA A 253 9.80 -11.58 12.09
N CYS A 254 9.94 -10.44 12.75
CA CYS A 254 10.85 -9.37 12.34
C CYS A 254 11.45 -8.62 13.52
N GLU A 255 12.37 -9.25 14.24
CA GLU A 255 13.35 -8.55 15.09
C GLU A 255 14.62 -8.12 14.34
N ASN A 256 14.72 -8.29 13.03
CA ASN A 256 15.92 -7.97 12.28
C ASN A 256 15.63 -7.30 10.95
N THR A 257 15.35 -6.00 10.98
CA THR A 257 15.77 -5.07 9.94
C THR A 257 16.23 -3.79 10.65
N PRO A 258 17.48 -3.34 10.46
CA PRO A 258 17.92 -2.07 11.00
C PRO A 258 17.12 -0.95 10.38
N ASP A 259 16.53 -0.11 11.22
CA ASP A 259 16.11 1.25 10.85
C ASP A 259 17.40 2.04 10.64
N ASP A 260 18.00 1.90 9.47
CA ASP A 260 19.16 2.68 9.11
C ASP A 260 18.75 3.96 8.41
N ASP A 261 19.11 5.03 9.06
CA ASP A 261 19.48 6.35 8.56
C ASP A 261 18.37 7.25 8.02
N LEU A 262 17.56 7.75 8.93
CA LEU A 262 17.14 9.15 8.84
C LEU A 262 17.55 9.85 10.14
N ASN A 263 18.86 10.03 10.35
CA ASN A 263 19.35 11.01 11.27
C ASN A 263 18.91 12.40 10.81
N ASP A 264 18.07 13.00 11.62
CA ASP A 264 17.83 14.43 11.65
C ASP A 264 19.13 15.08 12.20
N ASP A 265 19.96 15.60 11.32
CA ASP A 265 20.97 16.60 11.71
C ASP A 265 20.88 17.80 10.75
N VAL A 266 20.60 18.96 11.42
CA VAL A 266 20.67 20.38 11.04
C VAL A 266 19.51 20.92 10.23
#